data_d77a5186010befcf21b601c59daec139
#
_entry.id   d77a5186010befcf21b601c59daec139
#
_cell.length_a   1.000
_cell.length_b   1.000
_cell.length_c   1.000
_cell.angle_alpha   90.00
_cell.angle_beta   90.00
_cell.angle_gamma   90.00
#
_symmetry.space_group_name_H-M   'P 1'
#
loop_
_entity.id
_entity.type
_entity.pdbx_description
1 polymer ?
#
loop_
_entity_poly.entity_id
_entity_poly.type
_entity_poly.pdbx_seq_one_letter_code
_entity_poly.pdbx_strand_id
1 'polypeptide(L)'
;ERAIHHEVFHIINDSYKEFFNENEWKNLNKKNFEYSKCSTCNNKWNLALYPEPKGFFTEYSKSTASEDMAEVFSHLMFYQNENDSVDLIINKKIKFIKENILKIDNKFKF
;
A
#
# COMPACT_ATOMS: atom_id res chain seq x y z
N GLU A 1 -13.08 2.13 -9.02
CA GLU A 1 -13.22 2.49 -7.62
C GLU A 1 -12.08 1.92 -6.79
N ARG A 2 -11.64 2.67 -5.77
CA ARG A 2 -10.49 2.27 -4.93
C ARG A 2 -10.68 0.93 -4.23
N ALA A 3 -11.88 0.65 -3.70
CA ALA A 3 -12.14 -0.58 -2.95
C ALA A 3 -11.92 -1.83 -3.80
N ILE A 4 -12.30 -1.78 -5.07
CA ILE A 4 -12.09 -2.91 -5.99
C ILE A 4 -10.60 -3.14 -6.20
N HIS A 5 -9.83 -2.09 -6.44
CA HIS A 5 -8.38 -2.19 -6.64
C HIS A 5 -7.68 -2.70 -5.37
N HIS A 6 -8.14 -2.28 -4.19
CA HIS A 6 -7.63 -2.76 -2.92
C HIS A 6 -7.77 -4.30 -2.82
N GLU A 7 -8.96 -4.81 -3.13
CA GLU A 7 -9.22 -6.25 -3.08
C GLU A 7 -8.44 -7.01 -4.15
N VAL A 8 -8.31 -6.43 -5.35
CA VAL A 8 -7.49 -7.03 -6.42
C VAL A 8 -6.05 -7.19 -5.96
N PHE A 9 -5.50 -6.21 -5.25
CA PHE A 9 -4.13 -6.33 -4.74
C PHE A 9 -3.97 -7.52 -3.80
N HIS A 10 -4.94 -7.77 -2.92
CA HIS A 10 -4.86 -8.93 -2.03
C HIS A 10 -4.77 -10.25 -2.81
N ILE A 11 -5.49 -10.36 -3.92
CA ILE A 11 -5.41 -11.52 -4.78
C ILE A 11 -4.01 -11.66 -5.39
N ILE A 12 -3.46 -10.56 -5.89
CA ILE A 12 -2.10 -10.55 -6.46
C ILE A 12 -1.08 -10.92 -5.38
N ASN A 13 -1.18 -10.32 -4.22
CA ASN A 13 -0.26 -10.56 -3.10
C ASN A 13 -0.29 -12.02 -2.65
N ASP A 14 -1.47 -12.61 -2.55
CA ASP A 14 -1.61 -14.02 -2.17
C ASP A 14 -1.00 -14.97 -3.20
N SER A 15 -1.08 -14.61 -4.48
CA SER A 15 -0.54 -15.42 -5.58
C SER A 15 0.97 -15.27 -5.75
N TYR A 16 1.55 -14.14 -5.36
CA TYR A 16 2.95 -13.79 -5.62
C TYR A 16 3.62 -13.22 -4.36
N LYS A 17 3.48 -13.92 -3.24
CA LYS A 17 3.97 -13.45 -1.93
C LYS A 17 5.46 -13.11 -1.91
N GLU A 18 6.27 -13.84 -2.69
CA GLU A 18 7.71 -13.65 -2.74
C GLU A 18 8.12 -12.28 -3.28
N PHE A 19 7.24 -11.63 -4.05
CA PHE A 19 7.51 -10.29 -4.59
C PHE A 19 7.12 -9.17 -3.63
N PHE A 20 6.37 -9.47 -2.57
CA PHE A 20 5.87 -8.48 -1.63
C PHE A 20 6.33 -8.81 -0.22
N ASN A 21 7.66 -8.78 -0.03
CA ASN A 21 8.29 -9.11 1.25
C ASN A 21 7.89 -8.07 2.31
N GLU A 22 7.20 -8.53 3.35
CA GLU A 22 6.69 -7.65 4.41
C GLU A 22 7.81 -7.01 5.22
N ASN A 23 8.93 -7.70 5.43
CA ASN A 23 10.04 -7.13 6.18
C ASN A 23 10.68 -5.97 5.43
N GLU A 24 10.86 -6.11 4.12
CA GLU A 24 11.35 -5.01 3.28
C GLU A 24 10.37 -3.85 3.28
N TRP A 25 9.09 -4.13 3.19
CA TRP A 25 8.05 -3.10 3.23
C TRP A 25 8.05 -2.34 4.55
N LYS A 26 8.11 -3.06 5.66
CA LYS A 26 8.12 -2.44 7.00
C LYS A 26 9.30 -1.50 7.19
N ASN A 27 10.43 -1.81 6.58
CA ASN A 27 11.63 -0.98 6.67
C ASN A 27 11.49 0.36 5.93
N LEU A 28 10.47 0.55 5.12
CA LEU A 28 10.19 1.82 4.47
C LEU A 28 9.56 2.83 5.42
N ASN A 29 8.96 2.37 6.50
CA ASN A 29 8.35 3.23 7.51
C ASN A 29 9.41 3.81 8.46
N LYS A 30 8.99 4.76 9.30
CA LYS A 30 9.85 5.28 10.37
C LYS A 30 10.22 4.16 11.32
N LYS A 31 11.43 4.22 11.90
CA LYS A 31 11.99 3.16 12.75
C LYS A 31 11.10 2.76 13.93
N ASN A 32 10.37 3.71 14.50
CA ASN A 32 9.55 3.46 15.68
C ASN A 32 8.10 3.15 15.35
N PHE A 33 7.76 3.03 14.07
CA PHE A 33 6.39 2.67 13.68
C PHE A 33 6.22 1.15 13.70
N GLU A 34 5.10 0.69 14.26
CA GLU A 34 4.68 -0.71 14.21
C GLU A 34 3.23 -0.80 13.77
N TYR A 35 2.95 -1.75 12.86
CA TYR A 35 1.57 -2.03 12.47
C TYR A 35 0.80 -2.66 13.63
N SER A 36 -0.52 -2.53 13.62
CA SER A 36 -1.38 -3.33 14.47
C SER A 36 -1.24 -4.81 14.12
N LYS A 37 -1.68 -5.69 15.02
CA LYS A 37 -1.52 -7.13 14.81
C LYS A 37 -2.45 -7.69 13.75
N CYS A 38 -3.57 -7.03 13.50
CA CYS A 38 -4.52 -7.46 12.48
C CYS A 38 -5.44 -6.32 12.06
N SER A 39 -5.98 -6.42 10.83
CA SER A 39 -6.88 -5.41 10.30
C SER A 39 -8.27 -5.44 10.94
N THR A 40 -8.65 -6.56 11.56
CA THR A 40 -9.96 -6.75 12.18
C THR A 40 -9.96 -6.56 13.68
N CYS A 41 -8.80 -6.30 14.30
CA CYS A 41 -8.68 -6.10 15.74
C CYS A 41 -9.33 -4.81 16.22
N ASN A 42 -9.52 -3.86 15.33
CA ASN A 42 -10.19 -2.59 15.60
C ASN A 42 -11.17 -2.33 14.46
N ASN A 43 -12.46 -2.39 14.74
CA ASN A 43 -13.49 -2.21 13.73
C ASN A 43 -13.79 -0.74 13.41
N LYS A 44 -12.97 0.19 13.92
CA LYS A 44 -13.18 1.63 13.75
C LYS A 44 -12.11 2.29 12.88
N TRP A 45 -11.39 1.51 12.07
CA TRP A 45 -10.42 2.09 11.14
C TRP A 45 -11.10 3.04 10.16
N ASN A 46 -10.56 4.25 10.05
CA ASN A 46 -11.03 5.22 9.09
C ASN A 46 -10.46 4.88 7.70
N LEU A 47 -11.34 4.73 6.71
CA LEU A 47 -10.96 4.41 5.33
C LEU A 47 -10.79 5.65 4.46
N ALA A 48 -11.05 6.84 4.97
CA ALA A 48 -10.88 8.07 4.22
C ALA A 48 -9.40 8.39 4.01
N LEU A 49 -9.09 8.96 2.84
CA LEU A 49 -7.73 9.43 2.56
C LEU A 49 -7.36 10.57 3.51
N TYR A 50 -6.13 10.53 4.02
CA TYR A 50 -5.59 11.67 4.74
C TYR A 50 -5.45 12.87 3.80
N PRO A 51 -5.83 14.08 4.23
CA PRO A 51 -5.59 15.30 3.43
C PRO A 51 -4.10 15.52 3.13
N GLU A 52 -3.24 15.20 4.09
CA GLU A 52 -1.79 15.30 3.97
C GLU A 52 -1.16 13.98 4.38
N PRO A 53 -0.99 13.04 3.45
CA PRO A 53 -0.41 11.74 3.79
C PRO A 53 1.00 11.87 4.35
N LYS A 54 1.27 11.18 5.45
CA LYS A 54 2.59 11.11 6.10
C LYS A 54 3.01 9.66 6.23
N GLY A 55 3.45 9.08 5.14
CA GLY A 55 3.82 7.67 5.06
C GLY A 55 2.67 6.71 4.85
N PHE A 56 1.43 7.16 5.05
CA PHE A 56 0.22 6.34 4.92
C PHE A 56 -0.89 7.13 4.24
N PHE A 57 -1.64 6.49 3.36
CA PHE A 57 -2.77 7.15 2.69
C PHE A 57 -4.02 7.23 3.58
N THR A 58 -4.20 6.26 4.47
CA THR A 58 -5.38 6.17 5.35
C THR A 58 -4.95 5.66 6.72
N GLU A 59 -5.82 5.87 7.72
CA GLU A 59 -5.62 5.24 9.03
C GLU A 59 -5.61 3.71 8.91
N TYR A 60 -6.46 3.16 8.05
CA TYR A 60 -6.54 1.73 7.82
C TYR A 60 -5.22 1.13 7.32
N SER A 61 -4.42 1.92 6.59
CA SER A 61 -3.09 1.50 6.15
C SER A 61 -2.16 1.13 7.31
N LYS A 62 -2.42 1.65 8.51
CA LYS A 62 -1.61 1.35 9.70
C LYS A 62 -1.97 0.03 10.36
N SER A 63 -2.99 -0.66 9.85
CA SER A 63 -3.47 -1.91 10.46
C SER A 63 -2.51 -3.07 10.24
N THR A 64 -2.14 -3.35 9.01
CA THR A 64 -1.17 -4.39 8.65
C THR A 64 -0.37 -3.96 7.42
N ALA A 65 0.79 -4.59 7.22
CA ALA A 65 1.61 -4.34 6.02
C ALA A 65 0.82 -4.68 4.75
N SER A 66 0.07 -5.78 4.75
CA SER A 66 -0.73 -6.18 3.59
C SER A 66 -1.81 -5.15 3.25
N GLU A 67 -2.49 -4.61 4.25
CA GLU A 67 -3.49 -3.57 4.00
C GLU A 67 -2.85 -2.27 3.53
N ASP A 68 -1.69 -1.92 4.06
CA ASP A 68 -0.95 -0.74 3.61
C ASP A 68 -0.56 -0.87 2.14
N MET A 69 -0.01 -2.02 1.74
CA MET A 69 0.31 -2.28 0.33
C MET A 69 -0.91 -2.18 -0.56
N ALA A 70 -2.05 -2.74 -0.13
CA ALA A 70 -3.30 -2.71 -0.88
C ALA A 70 -3.82 -1.28 -1.03
N GLU A 71 -3.69 -0.45 0.01
CA GLU A 71 -4.08 0.96 -0.06
C GLU A 71 -3.19 1.74 -1.02
N VAL A 72 -1.87 1.49 -1.02
CA VAL A 72 -0.97 2.12 -1.98
C VAL A 72 -1.31 1.72 -3.41
N PHE A 73 -1.50 0.43 -3.65
CA PHE A 73 -1.88 -0.07 -4.98
C PHE A 73 -3.20 0.55 -5.45
N SER A 74 -4.21 0.58 -4.59
CA SER A 74 -5.51 1.13 -4.95
C SER A 74 -5.42 2.62 -5.28
N HIS A 75 -4.59 3.36 -4.55
CA HIS A 75 -4.35 4.78 -4.84
C HIS A 75 -3.70 4.95 -6.21
N LEU A 76 -2.68 4.14 -6.53
CA LEU A 76 -2.02 4.19 -7.84
C LEU A 76 -3.00 3.92 -8.97
N MET A 77 -3.89 2.95 -8.81
CA MET A 77 -4.84 2.57 -9.85
C MET A 77 -5.95 3.60 -10.03
N PHE A 78 -6.41 4.20 -8.94
CA PHE A 78 -7.51 5.16 -8.99
C PHE A 78 -7.04 6.55 -9.43
N TYR A 79 -5.86 6.99 -8.95
CA TYR A 79 -5.31 8.32 -9.24
C TYR A 79 -4.12 8.22 -10.19
N GLN A 80 -4.33 7.66 -11.37
CA GLN A 80 -3.27 7.30 -12.32
C GLN A 80 -2.33 8.45 -12.69
N ASN A 81 -2.82 9.69 -12.68
CA ASN A 81 -2.04 10.87 -13.07
C ASN A 81 -1.52 11.66 -11.87
N GLU A 82 -1.71 11.19 -10.64
CA GLU A 82 -1.35 11.89 -9.42
C GLU A 82 -0.51 11.00 -8.49
N ASN A 83 0.48 10.29 -9.08
CA ASN A 83 1.24 9.30 -8.35
C ASN A 83 2.42 9.88 -7.57
N ASP A 84 2.82 11.12 -7.85
CA ASP A 84 3.92 11.74 -7.14
C ASP A 84 3.44 12.36 -5.84
N SER A 85 4.25 12.26 -4.82
CA SER A 85 3.97 12.82 -3.50
C SER A 85 5.19 13.58 -2.99
N VAL A 86 4.95 14.57 -2.13
CA VAL A 86 6.03 15.24 -1.41
C VAL A 86 6.54 14.41 -0.23
N ASP A 87 5.79 13.40 0.18
CA ASP A 87 6.17 12.51 1.27
C ASP A 87 7.13 11.43 0.78
N LEU A 88 8.33 11.40 1.35
CA LEU A 88 9.38 10.47 0.91
C LEU A 88 9.05 9.01 1.18
N ILE A 89 8.36 8.72 2.28
CA ILE A 89 7.98 7.35 2.62
C ILE A 89 6.94 6.84 1.64
N ILE A 90 5.94 7.66 1.32
CA ILE A 90 4.94 7.30 0.31
C ILE A 90 5.59 7.06 -1.04
N ASN A 91 6.54 7.90 -1.45
CA ASN A 91 7.24 7.69 -2.72
C ASN A 91 8.03 6.37 -2.76
N LYS A 92 8.66 5.99 -1.66
CA LYS A 92 9.33 4.69 -1.55
C LYS A 92 8.34 3.53 -1.64
N LYS A 93 7.19 3.66 -1.02
CA LYS A 93 6.13 2.65 -1.08
C LYS A 93 5.56 2.51 -2.48
N ILE A 94 5.31 3.62 -3.16
CA ILE A 94 4.86 3.63 -4.56
C ILE A 94 5.89 2.90 -5.43
N LYS A 95 7.15 3.24 -5.29
CA LYS A 95 8.24 2.61 -6.05
C LYS A 95 8.28 1.10 -5.80
N PHE A 96 8.18 0.67 -4.54
CA PHE A 96 8.17 -0.74 -4.17
C PHE A 96 7.02 -1.50 -4.88
N ILE A 97 5.82 -0.96 -4.82
CA ILE A 97 4.66 -1.59 -5.46
C ILE A 97 4.84 -1.65 -6.98
N LYS A 98 5.23 -0.54 -7.61
CA LYS A 98 5.43 -0.50 -9.06
C LYS A 98 6.49 -1.49 -9.53
N GLU A 99 7.65 -1.50 -8.87
CA GLU A 99 8.74 -2.39 -9.26
C GLU A 99 8.36 -3.86 -9.15
N ASN A 100 7.67 -4.23 -8.08
CA ASN A 100 7.32 -5.63 -7.87
C ASN A 100 6.17 -6.08 -8.75
N ILE A 101 5.19 -5.23 -9.02
CA ILE A 101 4.15 -5.52 -10.01
C ILE A 101 4.78 -5.74 -11.40
N LEU A 102 5.72 -4.89 -11.79
CA LEU A 102 6.37 -5.01 -13.10
C LEU A 102 7.24 -6.26 -13.22
N LYS A 103 7.72 -6.81 -12.13
CA LYS A 103 8.40 -8.11 -12.14
C LYS A 103 7.45 -9.27 -12.44
N ILE A 104 6.19 -9.14 -12.05
CA ILE A 104 5.15 -10.13 -12.32
C ILE A 104 4.65 -10.00 -13.75
N ASP A 105 4.39 -8.77 -14.19
CA ASP A 105 3.93 -8.46 -15.54
C ASP A 105 4.53 -7.13 -15.99
N ASN A 106 5.55 -7.21 -16.85
CA ASN A 106 6.27 -6.03 -17.32
C ASN A 106 5.45 -5.11 -18.23
N LYS A 107 4.25 -5.53 -18.60
CA LYS A 107 3.32 -4.74 -19.43
C LYS A 107 2.20 -4.11 -18.61
N PHE A 108 2.23 -4.28 -17.30
CA PHE A 108 1.19 -3.72 -16.44
C PHE A 108 1.21 -2.18 -16.52
N LYS A 109 0.02 -1.61 -16.60
CA LYS A 109 -0.16 -0.15 -16.69
C LYS A 109 -0.84 0.38 -15.43
N PHE A 110 -0.14 1.26 -14.76
CA PHE A 110 -0.66 1.96 -13.60
C PHE A 110 -1.52 3.15 -13.97
#